data_cc3fb81a93eb91e4df62fb72798eb6b6
#
_entry.id   cc3fb81a93eb91e4df62fb72798eb6b6
#
_cell.length_a   1.000
_cell.length_b   1.000
_cell.length_c   1.000
_cell.angle_alpha   90.00
_cell.angle_beta   90.00
_cell.angle_gamma   90.00
#
_symmetry.space_group_name_H-M   'P 1'
#
loop_
_entity.id
_entity.type
_entity.pdbx_description
1 polymer ?
#
loop_
_entity_poly.entity_id
_entity_poly.type
_entity_poly.pdbx_seq_one_letter_code
_entity_poly.pdbx_strand_id
1 'polypeptide(L)'
;MSQLNATAWEQDVRSLTTQAAQAAELGRWDQVEECYRLRGEHLQDHPMPPALATDLTVFDREVAVRIVNARSAVQAQQIETAKIRQNLQGLRAWQGQSETEHPLMNQVA
;
A
#
# COMPACT_ATOMS: atom_id res chain seq x y z
N MET A 1 2.69 -15.02 33.82
CA MET A 1 3.13 -14.18 32.71
C MET A 1 2.53 -14.70 31.44
N SER A 2 1.81 -13.87 30.72
CA SER A 2 1.10 -14.32 29.53
C SER A 2 2.03 -14.79 28.41
N GLN A 3 3.23 -14.23 28.32
CA GLN A 3 4.19 -14.64 27.30
C GLN A 3 4.68 -16.07 27.51
N LEU A 4 4.77 -16.49 28.76
CA LEU A 4 5.17 -17.87 29.07
C LEU A 4 4.06 -18.87 28.74
N ASN A 5 2.81 -18.39 28.62
CA ASN A 5 1.67 -19.23 28.30
C ASN A 5 1.36 -19.25 26.81
N ALA A 6 1.94 -18.33 26.06
CA ALA A 6 1.74 -18.29 24.62
C ALA A 6 2.55 -19.42 23.95
N THR A 7 1.87 -20.18 23.11
CA THR A 7 2.54 -21.24 22.35
C THR A 7 3.36 -20.65 21.21
N ALA A 8 4.29 -21.45 20.70
CA ALA A 8 5.14 -21.00 19.59
C ALA A 8 4.32 -20.58 18.38
N TRP A 9 3.28 -21.33 18.04
CA TRP A 9 2.45 -21.01 16.89
C TRP A 9 1.70 -19.69 17.09
N GLU A 10 1.25 -19.39 18.32
CA GLU A 10 0.60 -18.11 18.61
C GLU A 10 1.56 -16.93 18.41
N GLN A 11 2.79 -17.10 18.87
CA GLN A 11 3.83 -16.09 18.66
C GLN A 11 4.13 -15.90 17.18
N ASP A 12 4.18 -16.99 16.43
CA ASP A 12 4.39 -16.92 14.98
C ASP A 12 3.24 -16.18 14.29
N VAL A 13 2.00 -16.45 14.67
CA VAL A 13 0.82 -15.76 14.14
C VAL A 13 0.89 -14.26 14.42
N ARG A 14 1.25 -13.88 15.64
CA ARG A 14 1.41 -12.47 16.01
C ARG A 14 2.54 -11.80 15.22
N SER A 15 3.65 -12.49 15.10
CA SER A 15 4.80 -12.00 14.34
C SER A 15 4.46 -11.80 12.87
N LEU A 16 3.77 -12.76 12.26
CA LEU A 16 3.35 -12.67 10.87
C LEU A 16 2.41 -11.48 10.64
N THR A 17 1.51 -11.23 11.59
CA THR A 17 0.60 -10.09 11.49
C THR A 17 1.37 -8.77 11.58
N THR A 18 2.36 -8.67 12.48
CA THR A 18 3.22 -7.50 12.58
C THR A 18 4.04 -7.29 11.30
N GLN A 19 4.58 -8.36 10.75
CA GLN A 19 5.33 -8.29 9.48
C GLN A 19 4.43 -7.84 8.35
N ALA A 20 3.19 -8.30 8.31
CA ALA A 20 2.22 -7.85 7.31
C ALA A 20 1.96 -6.34 7.43
N ALA A 21 1.84 -5.84 8.65
CA ALA A 21 1.65 -4.41 8.89
C ALA A 21 2.84 -3.59 8.37
N GLN A 22 4.05 -4.04 8.65
CA GLN A 22 5.26 -3.38 8.17
C GLN A 22 5.36 -3.42 6.65
N ALA A 23 5.06 -4.57 6.05
CA ALA A 23 5.07 -4.72 4.61
C ALA A 23 4.03 -3.80 3.96
N ALA A 24 2.84 -3.67 4.57
CA ALA A 24 1.80 -2.77 4.07
C ALA A 24 2.24 -1.31 4.06
N GLU A 25 2.97 -0.86 5.09
CA GLU A 25 3.53 0.49 5.12
C GLU A 25 4.49 0.74 3.97
N LEU A 26 5.24 -0.28 3.58
CA LEU A 26 6.24 -0.19 2.52
C LEU A 26 5.65 -0.48 1.14
N GLY A 27 4.36 -0.78 1.05
CA GLY A 27 3.70 -1.12 -0.20
C GLY A 27 4.13 -2.48 -0.77
N ARG A 28 4.65 -3.35 0.05
CA ARG A 28 5.10 -4.68 -0.36
C ARG A 28 3.96 -5.69 -0.26
N TRP A 29 3.06 -5.61 -1.20
CA TRP A 29 1.81 -6.38 -1.18
C TRP A 29 2.03 -7.88 -1.24
N ASP A 30 3.03 -8.34 -1.98
CA ASP A 30 3.39 -9.77 -2.04
C ASP A 30 3.76 -10.30 -0.67
N GLN A 31 4.49 -9.51 0.11
CA GLN A 31 4.86 -9.89 1.47
C GLN A 31 3.67 -9.89 2.41
N VAL A 32 2.74 -8.94 2.24
CA VAL A 32 1.49 -8.93 3.01
C VAL A 32 0.72 -10.21 2.77
N GLU A 33 0.53 -10.59 1.51
CA GLU A 33 -0.19 -11.81 1.13
C GLU A 33 0.50 -13.05 1.69
N GLU A 34 1.81 -13.12 1.59
CA GLU A 34 2.57 -14.26 2.10
C GLU A 34 2.45 -14.39 3.60
N CYS A 35 2.52 -13.28 4.34
CA CYS A 35 2.35 -13.28 5.79
C CYS A 35 0.97 -13.82 6.19
N TYR A 36 -0.08 -13.37 5.50
CA TYR A 36 -1.43 -13.86 5.79
C TYR A 36 -1.62 -15.32 5.38
N ARG A 37 -0.99 -15.76 4.31
CA ARG A 37 -1.03 -17.15 3.89
C ARG A 37 -0.42 -18.06 4.96
N LEU A 38 0.76 -17.70 5.43
CA LEU A 38 1.45 -18.46 6.47
C LEU A 38 0.67 -18.45 7.78
N ARG A 39 0.10 -17.30 8.13
CA ARG A 39 -0.76 -17.18 9.31
C ARG A 39 -1.96 -18.12 9.21
N GLY A 40 -2.58 -18.17 8.03
CA GLY A 40 -3.71 -19.06 7.78
C GLY A 40 -3.37 -20.52 7.98
N GLU A 41 -2.17 -20.93 7.58
CA GLU A 41 -1.71 -22.31 7.80
C GLU A 41 -1.65 -22.65 9.28
N HIS A 42 -1.10 -21.75 10.10
CA HIS A 42 -1.06 -21.96 11.55
C HIS A 42 -2.46 -22.05 12.14
N LEU A 43 -3.38 -21.19 11.69
CA LEU A 43 -4.72 -21.14 12.22
C LEU A 43 -5.57 -22.34 11.82
N GLN A 44 -5.26 -23.00 10.72
CA GLN A 44 -5.96 -24.22 10.32
C GLN A 44 -5.67 -25.38 11.27
N ASP A 45 -4.47 -25.43 11.80
CA ASP A 45 -4.01 -26.56 12.60
C ASP A 45 -4.30 -26.41 14.09
N HIS A 46 -4.77 -25.23 14.51
CA HIS A 46 -4.96 -24.94 15.93
C HIS A 46 -6.26 -24.20 16.18
N PRO A 47 -6.97 -24.54 17.26
CA PRO A 47 -8.13 -23.75 17.67
C PRO A 47 -7.69 -22.38 18.14
N MET A 48 -8.41 -21.34 17.76
CA MET A 48 -8.04 -19.96 18.08
C MET A 48 -8.48 -19.61 19.50
N PRO A 49 -7.54 -19.24 20.40
CA PRO A 49 -7.91 -18.72 21.71
C PRO A 49 -8.63 -17.37 21.57
N PRO A 50 -9.62 -17.08 22.45
CA PRO A 50 -10.34 -15.79 22.37
C PRO A 50 -9.45 -14.57 22.50
N ALA A 51 -8.43 -14.62 23.35
CA ALA A 51 -7.49 -13.51 23.51
C ALA A 51 -6.72 -13.24 22.22
N LEU A 52 -6.27 -14.29 21.54
CA LEU A 52 -5.59 -14.16 20.26
C LEU A 52 -6.52 -13.59 19.20
N ALA A 53 -7.77 -14.07 19.15
CA ALA A 53 -8.76 -13.56 18.20
C ALA A 53 -8.97 -12.06 18.37
N THR A 54 -9.07 -11.59 19.60
CA THR A 54 -9.22 -10.16 19.91
C THR A 54 -8.02 -9.37 19.42
N ASP A 55 -6.82 -9.83 19.74
CA ASP A 55 -5.59 -9.17 19.35
C ASP A 55 -5.44 -9.12 17.82
N LEU A 56 -5.74 -10.23 17.15
CA LEU A 56 -5.66 -10.27 15.69
C LEU A 56 -6.65 -9.31 15.03
N THR A 57 -7.84 -9.17 15.61
CA THR A 57 -8.82 -8.22 15.11
C THR A 57 -8.29 -6.79 15.17
N VAL A 58 -7.64 -6.43 16.26
CA VAL A 58 -7.02 -5.09 16.40
C VAL A 58 -5.90 -4.90 15.39
N PHE A 59 -4.99 -5.86 15.30
CA PHE A 59 -3.87 -5.79 14.35
C PHE A 59 -4.34 -5.77 12.91
N ASP A 60 -5.34 -6.54 12.57
CA ASP A 60 -5.88 -6.59 11.20
C ASP A 60 -6.51 -5.26 10.81
N ARG A 61 -7.14 -4.57 11.75
CA ARG A 61 -7.65 -3.22 11.51
C ARG A 61 -6.52 -2.25 11.21
N GLU A 62 -5.42 -2.34 11.95
CA GLU A 62 -4.25 -1.51 11.70
C GLU A 62 -3.66 -1.77 10.32
N VAL A 63 -3.56 -3.05 9.94
CA VAL A 63 -3.07 -3.41 8.61
C VAL A 63 -4.00 -2.85 7.55
N ALA A 64 -5.31 -2.98 7.72
CA ALA A 64 -6.28 -2.46 6.78
C ALA A 64 -6.16 -0.93 6.62
N VAL A 65 -6.00 -0.21 7.72
CA VAL A 65 -5.80 1.24 7.69
C VAL A 65 -4.51 1.60 6.94
N ARG A 66 -3.42 0.88 7.18
CA ARG A 66 -2.15 1.13 6.49
C ARG A 66 -2.26 0.86 5.00
N ILE A 67 -2.99 -0.18 4.61
CA ILE A 67 -3.25 -0.48 3.20
C ILE A 67 -4.03 0.66 2.54
N VAL A 68 -5.10 1.12 3.18
CA VAL A 68 -5.91 2.22 2.65
C VAL A 68 -5.08 3.48 2.52
N ASN A 69 -4.29 3.81 3.54
CA ASN A 69 -3.44 4.99 3.52
C ASN A 69 -2.37 4.91 2.43
N ALA A 70 -1.74 3.75 2.26
CA ALA A 70 -0.74 3.57 1.22
C ALA A 70 -1.34 3.68 -0.18
N ARG A 71 -2.51 3.09 -0.40
CA ARG A 71 -3.22 3.19 -1.67
C ARG A 71 -3.64 4.62 -1.95
N SER A 72 -4.13 5.33 -0.94
CA SER A 72 -4.54 6.73 -1.08
C SER A 72 -3.35 7.62 -1.44
N ALA A 73 -2.20 7.38 -0.84
CA ALA A 73 -0.98 8.12 -1.13
C ALA A 73 -0.54 7.90 -2.58
N VAL A 74 -0.54 6.66 -3.06
CA VAL A 74 -0.20 6.33 -4.44
C VAL A 74 -1.19 6.99 -5.39
N GLN A 75 -2.48 6.91 -5.08
CA GLN A 75 -3.52 7.51 -5.90
C GLN A 75 -3.37 9.03 -5.98
N ALA A 76 -3.05 9.67 -4.87
CA ALA A 76 -2.80 11.11 -4.84
C ALA A 76 -1.60 11.48 -5.73
N GLN A 77 -0.52 10.70 -5.68
CA GLN A 77 0.63 10.90 -6.55
C GLN A 77 0.27 10.73 -8.02
N GLN A 78 -0.56 9.75 -8.35
CA GLN A 78 -0.99 9.52 -9.72
C GLN A 78 -1.83 10.68 -10.24
N ILE A 79 -2.73 11.21 -9.41
CA ILE A 79 -3.53 12.38 -9.77
C ILE A 79 -2.63 13.59 -10.01
N GLU A 80 -1.67 13.82 -9.12
CA GLU A 80 -0.75 14.94 -9.25
C GLU A 80 0.10 14.83 -10.51
N THR A 81 0.59 13.63 -10.79
CA THR A 81 1.35 13.36 -12.02
C THR A 81 0.50 13.60 -13.25
N ALA A 82 -0.76 13.17 -13.23
CA ALA A 82 -1.67 13.39 -14.35
C ALA A 82 -1.92 14.88 -14.58
N LYS A 83 -2.09 15.65 -13.51
CA LYS A 83 -2.24 17.11 -13.60
C LYS A 83 -1.01 17.76 -14.22
N ILE A 84 0.16 17.35 -13.80
CA ILE A 84 1.43 17.86 -14.35
C ILE A 84 1.51 17.54 -15.84
N ARG A 85 1.17 16.32 -16.24
CA ARG A 85 1.17 15.93 -17.64
C ARG A 85 0.19 16.75 -18.47
N GLN A 86 -1.00 16.98 -17.96
CA GLN A 86 -2.00 17.81 -18.62
C GLN A 86 -1.51 19.24 -18.81
N ASN A 87 -0.89 19.79 -17.78
CA ASN A 87 -0.35 21.14 -17.85
C ASN A 87 0.78 21.22 -18.91
N LEU A 88 1.66 20.22 -18.97
CA LEU A 88 2.71 20.18 -19.96
C LEU A 88 2.16 20.02 -21.37
N GLN A 89 1.14 19.16 -21.53
CA GLN A 89 0.50 18.97 -22.84
C GLN A 89 -0.18 20.26 -23.30
N GLY A 90 -0.86 20.95 -22.41
CA GLY A 90 -1.48 22.23 -22.70
C GLY A 90 -0.45 23.27 -23.14
N LEU A 91 0.68 23.30 -22.46
CA LEU A 91 1.77 24.22 -22.80
C LEU A 91 2.33 23.91 -24.19
N ARG A 92 2.56 22.65 -24.49
CA ARG A 92 3.05 22.20 -25.77
C ARG A 92 2.09 22.53 -26.91
N ALA A 93 0.79 22.32 -26.66
CA ALA A 93 -0.23 22.66 -27.65
C ALA A 93 -0.25 24.17 -27.93
N TRP A 94 -0.12 24.97 -26.87
CA TRP A 94 -0.06 26.42 -27.01
C TRP A 94 1.17 26.84 -27.81
N GLN A 95 2.34 26.27 -27.54
CA GLN A 95 3.56 26.52 -28.27
C GLN A 95 3.41 26.10 -29.72
N GLY A 96 2.81 24.95 -29.97
CA GLY A 96 2.56 24.46 -31.32
C GLY A 96 1.67 25.41 -32.12
N GLN A 97 0.63 25.92 -31.50
CA GLN A 97 -0.25 26.91 -32.11
C GLN A 97 0.51 28.18 -32.43
N SER A 98 1.33 28.63 -31.50
CA SER A 98 2.16 29.82 -31.68
C SER A 98 3.12 29.66 -32.88
N GLU A 99 3.73 28.52 -32.98
CA GLU A 99 4.62 28.17 -34.09
C GLU A 99 3.86 28.14 -35.42
N THR A 100 2.65 27.64 -35.41
CA THR A 100 1.81 27.58 -36.60
C THR A 100 1.38 28.96 -37.03
N GLU A 101 1.04 29.83 -36.09
CA GLU A 101 0.67 31.22 -36.38
C GLU A 101 1.84 32.03 -36.89
N HIS A 102 3.05 31.65 -36.54
CA HIS A 102 4.26 32.34 -36.92
C HIS A 102 5.22 31.34 -37.60
N PRO A 103 4.93 30.97 -38.86
CA PRO A 103 5.70 29.91 -39.50
C PRO A 103 7.18 30.17 -39.59
N LEU A 104 7.56 31.43 -39.64
CA LEU A 104 9.00 31.81 -39.68
C LEU A 104 9.64 31.67 -38.32
N MET A 105 8.86 31.47 -37.27
CA MET A 105 9.33 31.37 -35.92
C MET A 105 8.89 30.04 -35.30
N ASN A 106 8.70 29.05 -36.11
CA ASN A 106 8.22 27.76 -35.67
C ASN A 106 9.20 27.04 -34.72
N GLN A 107 10.40 27.50 -34.68
CA GLN A 107 11.39 26.97 -33.76
C GLN A 107 11.23 27.52 -32.34
N VAL A 108 10.33 28.43 -32.15
CA VAL A 108 10.06 28.98 -30.83
C VAL A 108 9.32 27.96 -30.05
N ALA A 109 9.96 27.18 -29.35
CA ALA A 109 9.37 26.15 -28.51
C ALA A 109 9.58 26.49 -27.06
#